data_b100c6c8f4a1658dd5f1b36a3af555f5
#
_entry.id   b100c6c8f4a1658dd5f1b36a3af555f5
#
_cell.length_a   1.000
_cell.length_b   1.000
_cell.length_c   1.000
_cell.angle_alpha   90.00
_cell.angle_beta   90.00
_cell.angle_gamma   90.00
#
_symmetry.space_group_name_H-M   'P 1'
#
loop_
_entity.id
_entity.type
_entity.pdbx_description
1 polymer ?
#
loop_
_entity_poly.entity_id
_entity_poly.type
_entity_poly.pdbx_seq_one_letter_code
_entity_poly.pdbx_strand_id
1 'polypeptide(L)'
;MQSIMAAIESGQIKAEIGIVLTDKPEARALQVASEAGIKSVCVNRKACSTQQEFEEKLVAELKAANVTLVVLAGFMRILSPYFVEAYRHRILNIHPSLLPSFGGAHAHRDVLAYGTKVSGCTIHFVDEGMDHGPIILQD
;
A
#
# COMPACT_ATOMS: atom_id res chain seq x y z
N MET A 1 5.77 -3.33 -6.07
CA MET A 1 4.95 -3.61 -7.27
C MET A 1 5.64 -4.61 -8.20
N GLN A 2 6.85 -4.33 -8.70
CA GLN A 2 7.55 -5.23 -9.65
C GLN A 2 7.72 -6.66 -9.13
N SER A 3 8.04 -6.86 -7.84
CA SER A 3 8.14 -8.18 -7.23
C SER A 3 6.82 -8.97 -7.26
N ILE A 4 5.69 -8.28 -7.07
CA ILE A 4 4.36 -8.90 -7.16
C ILE A 4 4.06 -9.28 -8.61
N MET A 5 4.39 -8.40 -9.58
CA MET A 5 4.24 -8.70 -11.02
C MET A 5 5.03 -9.95 -11.40
N ALA A 6 6.31 -10.01 -11.03
CA ALA A 6 7.15 -11.17 -11.30
C ALA A 6 6.62 -12.47 -10.67
N ALA A 7 6.08 -12.39 -9.44
CA ALA A 7 5.49 -13.55 -8.76
C ALA A 7 4.19 -14.02 -9.43
N ILE A 8 3.40 -13.11 -10.00
CA ILE A 8 2.23 -13.45 -10.80
C ILE A 8 2.66 -14.10 -12.14
N GLU A 9 3.61 -13.49 -12.85
CA GLU A 9 4.13 -14.00 -14.13
C GLU A 9 4.74 -15.40 -14.00
N SER A 10 5.45 -15.65 -12.89
CA SER A 10 6.02 -16.98 -12.59
C SER A 10 5.00 -18.00 -12.11
N GLY A 11 3.75 -17.62 -11.90
CA GLY A 11 2.69 -18.48 -11.37
C GLY A 11 2.77 -18.79 -9.87
N GLN A 12 3.65 -18.11 -9.13
CA GLN A 12 3.71 -18.23 -7.66
C GLN A 12 2.48 -17.63 -6.99
N ILE A 13 1.93 -16.57 -7.57
CA ILE A 13 0.71 -15.92 -7.10
C ILE A 13 -0.37 -16.07 -8.19
N LYS A 14 -1.49 -16.69 -7.84
CA LYS A 14 -2.67 -16.82 -8.71
C LYS A 14 -3.56 -15.60 -8.53
N ALA A 15 -3.16 -14.48 -9.09
CA ALA A 15 -3.89 -13.22 -9.05
C ALA A 15 -3.62 -12.42 -10.33
N GLU A 16 -4.34 -11.33 -10.48
CA GLU A 16 -4.08 -10.30 -11.50
C GLU A 16 -4.03 -8.92 -10.85
N ILE A 17 -3.31 -7.99 -11.46
CA ILE A 17 -3.30 -6.59 -11.02
C ILE A 17 -4.39 -5.85 -11.78
N GLY A 18 -5.52 -5.59 -11.12
CA GLY A 18 -6.66 -4.91 -11.75
C GLY A 18 -6.39 -3.43 -12.02
N ILE A 19 -5.65 -2.75 -11.15
CA ILE A 19 -5.32 -1.33 -11.30
C ILE A 19 -4.10 -0.95 -10.43
N VAL A 20 -3.34 0.03 -10.88
CA VAL A 20 -2.31 0.72 -10.10
C VAL A 20 -2.78 2.14 -9.83
N LEU A 21 -2.86 2.53 -8.56
CA LEU A 21 -3.23 3.88 -8.15
C LEU A 21 -2.03 4.60 -7.53
N THR A 22 -1.91 5.89 -7.80
CA THR A 22 -0.90 6.75 -7.19
C THR A 22 -1.52 8.08 -6.76
N ASP A 23 -0.90 8.76 -5.80
CA ASP A 23 -1.26 10.11 -5.37
C ASP A 23 -0.35 11.19 -5.99
N LYS A 24 0.64 10.77 -6.81
CA LYS A 24 1.63 11.65 -7.45
C LYS A 24 1.72 11.37 -8.95
N PRO A 25 1.57 12.40 -9.80
CA PRO A 25 1.62 12.23 -11.25
C PRO A 25 3.00 11.78 -11.78
N GLU A 26 4.07 12.08 -11.05
CA GLU A 26 5.45 11.69 -11.39
C GLU A 26 5.86 10.32 -10.82
N ALA A 27 4.94 9.57 -10.23
CA ALA A 27 5.26 8.29 -9.62
C ALA A 27 5.72 7.26 -10.68
N ARG A 28 6.90 6.67 -10.47
CA ARG A 28 7.44 5.61 -11.35
C ARG A 28 6.48 4.44 -11.54
N ALA A 29 5.58 4.22 -10.59
CA ALA A 29 4.57 3.17 -10.67
C ALA A 29 3.65 3.32 -11.90
N LEU A 30 3.35 4.55 -12.35
CA LEU A 30 2.55 4.80 -13.56
C LEU A 30 3.28 4.32 -14.82
N GLN A 31 4.57 4.62 -14.93
CA GLN A 31 5.38 4.17 -16.06
C GLN A 31 5.47 2.64 -16.10
N VAL A 32 5.80 2.01 -14.96
CA VAL A 32 5.90 0.55 -14.86
C VAL A 32 4.56 -0.13 -15.19
N ALA A 33 3.45 0.41 -14.74
CA ALA A 33 2.12 -0.12 -15.06
C ALA A 33 1.81 0.03 -16.57
N SER A 34 2.14 1.18 -17.16
CA SER A 34 1.96 1.42 -18.59
C SER A 34 2.78 0.45 -19.46
N GLU A 35 4.05 0.23 -19.12
CA GLU A 35 4.94 -0.71 -19.81
C GLU A 35 4.43 -2.15 -19.74
N ALA A 36 3.74 -2.51 -18.66
CA ALA A 36 3.14 -3.82 -18.44
C ALA A 36 1.69 -3.93 -18.95
N GLY A 37 1.14 -2.89 -19.58
CA GLY A 37 -0.26 -2.90 -20.05
C GLY A 37 -1.31 -2.92 -18.93
N ILE A 38 -0.92 -2.54 -17.70
CA ILE A 38 -1.80 -2.51 -16.53
C ILE A 38 -2.49 -1.13 -16.45
N LYS A 39 -3.81 -1.12 -16.25
CA LYS A 39 -4.55 0.12 -16.00
C LYS A 39 -3.92 0.88 -14.83
N SER A 40 -3.65 2.16 -15.00
CA SER A 40 -3.13 3.01 -13.93
C SER A 40 -3.82 4.37 -13.91
N VAL A 41 -4.04 4.90 -12.70
CA VAL A 41 -4.69 6.20 -12.50
C VAL A 41 -3.95 6.97 -11.41
N CYS A 42 -3.71 8.25 -11.67
CA CYS A 42 -3.24 9.19 -10.67
C CYS A 42 -4.42 9.95 -10.06
N VAL A 43 -4.70 9.72 -8.79
CA VAL A 43 -5.61 10.55 -8.01
C VAL A 43 -4.77 11.56 -7.23
N ASN A 44 -4.53 12.73 -7.83
CA ASN A 44 -3.67 13.75 -7.21
C ASN A 44 -4.29 14.28 -5.92
N ARG A 45 -3.69 13.96 -4.76
CA ARG A 45 -4.17 14.43 -3.45
C ARG A 45 -4.23 15.95 -3.35
N LYS A 46 -3.30 16.67 -3.99
CA LYS A 46 -3.26 18.13 -3.97
C LYS A 46 -4.41 18.78 -4.74
N ALA A 47 -5.04 18.05 -5.65
CA ALA A 47 -6.21 18.48 -6.40
C ALA A 47 -7.54 18.16 -5.69
N CYS A 48 -7.50 17.53 -4.53
CA CYS A 48 -8.67 17.24 -3.70
C CYS A 48 -8.72 18.20 -2.51
N SER A 49 -9.90 18.72 -2.21
CA SER A 49 -10.11 19.69 -1.12
C SER A 49 -9.98 19.03 0.26
N THR A 50 -10.40 17.77 0.37
CA THR A 50 -10.39 17.01 1.63
C THR A 50 -9.74 15.63 1.45
N GLN A 51 -9.38 14.99 2.56
CA GLN A 51 -8.96 13.59 2.56
C GLN A 51 -10.09 12.68 2.11
N GLN A 52 -11.29 12.96 2.56
CA GLN A 52 -12.47 12.18 2.19
C GLN A 52 -12.69 12.17 0.68
N GLU A 53 -12.68 13.33 0.03
CA GLU A 53 -12.83 13.43 -1.44
C GLU A 53 -11.75 12.62 -2.18
N PHE A 54 -10.52 12.69 -1.69
CA PHE A 54 -9.42 11.90 -2.24
C PHE A 54 -9.67 10.39 -2.13
N GLU A 55 -10.06 9.93 -0.95
CA GLU A 55 -10.29 8.51 -0.70
C GLU A 55 -11.55 7.98 -1.39
N GLU A 56 -12.59 8.79 -1.53
CA GLU A 56 -13.78 8.45 -2.32
C GLU A 56 -13.40 8.18 -3.79
N LYS A 57 -12.52 9.01 -4.38
CA LYS A 57 -12.01 8.77 -5.73
C LYS A 57 -11.18 7.49 -5.82
N LEU A 58 -10.31 7.22 -4.84
CA LEU A 58 -9.54 5.97 -4.80
C LEU A 58 -10.48 4.75 -4.72
N VAL A 59 -11.43 4.77 -3.82
CA VAL A 59 -12.41 3.66 -3.63
C VAL A 59 -13.25 3.46 -4.89
N ALA A 60 -13.67 4.55 -5.56
CA ALA A 60 -14.42 4.46 -6.81
C ALA A 60 -13.62 3.76 -7.92
N GLU A 61 -12.34 4.12 -8.10
CA GLU A 61 -11.46 3.47 -9.09
C GLU A 61 -11.20 2.00 -8.77
N LEU A 62 -10.97 1.66 -7.50
CA LEU A 62 -10.79 0.28 -7.05
C LEU A 62 -12.03 -0.56 -7.31
N LYS A 63 -13.22 -0.05 -7.00
CA LYS A 63 -14.50 -0.73 -7.25
C LYS A 63 -14.76 -0.89 -8.76
N ALA A 64 -14.50 0.14 -9.56
CA ALA A 64 -14.65 0.09 -11.01
C ALA A 64 -13.72 -0.94 -11.67
N ALA A 65 -12.58 -1.23 -11.06
CA ALA A 65 -11.64 -2.27 -11.48
C ALA A 65 -11.90 -3.64 -10.82
N ASN A 66 -13.01 -3.82 -10.09
CA ASN A 66 -13.36 -5.04 -9.36
C ASN A 66 -12.26 -5.55 -8.41
N VAL A 67 -11.51 -4.64 -7.79
CA VAL A 67 -10.42 -5.00 -6.87
C VAL A 67 -10.98 -5.66 -5.63
N THR A 68 -10.43 -6.81 -5.28
CA THR A 68 -10.80 -7.58 -4.08
C THR A 68 -9.79 -7.44 -2.94
N LEU A 69 -8.53 -7.14 -3.26
CA LEU A 69 -7.45 -6.96 -2.30
C LEU A 69 -6.64 -5.72 -2.67
N VAL A 70 -6.37 -4.86 -1.70
CA VAL A 70 -5.53 -3.68 -1.86
C VAL A 70 -4.16 -3.94 -1.25
N VAL A 71 -3.09 -3.62 -1.97
CA VAL A 71 -1.71 -3.70 -1.46
C VAL A 71 -1.12 -2.30 -1.44
N LEU A 72 -0.75 -1.82 -0.27
CA LEU A 72 -0.04 -0.56 -0.11
C LEU A 72 1.45 -0.77 -0.36
N ALA A 73 2.01 -0.01 -1.30
CA ALA A 73 3.41 -0.09 -1.69
C ALA A 73 4.03 1.31 -1.64
N GLY A 74 4.59 1.68 -0.49
CA GLY A 74 5.15 3.02 -0.27
C GLY A 74 4.09 4.11 -0.16
N PHE A 75 2.88 3.75 0.23
CA PHE A 75 1.81 4.71 0.50
C PHE A 75 2.01 5.30 1.89
N MET A 76 2.36 6.60 1.95
CA MET A 76 2.82 7.28 3.17
C MET A 76 1.72 8.13 3.83
N ARG A 77 0.48 7.69 3.76
CA ARG A 77 -0.67 8.37 4.36
C ARG A 77 -1.45 7.42 5.25
N ILE A 78 -2.01 7.94 6.31
CA ILE A 78 -2.98 7.21 7.15
C ILE A 78 -4.30 7.18 6.37
N LEU A 79 -4.86 5.99 6.21
CA LEU A 79 -6.18 5.80 5.62
C LEU A 79 -7.26 6.15 6.65
N SER A 80 -8.32 6.79 6.19
CA SER A 80 -9.46 7.09 7.06
C SER A 80 -10.30 5.82 7.34
N PRO A 81 -11.15 5.86 8.39
CA PRO A 81 -12.10 4.77 8.64
C PRO A 81 -12.98 4.44 7.43
N TYR A 82 -13.32 5.43 6.60
CA TYR A 82 -14.09 5.23 5.38
C TYR A 82 -13.40 4.28 4.40
N PHE A 83 -12.11 4.49 4.14
CA PHE A 83 -11.36 3.64 3.22
C PHE A 83 -11.13 2.24 3.83
N VAL A 84 -10.78 2.18 5.11
CA VAL A 84 -10.55 0.92 5.83
C VAL A 84 -11.83 0.08 5.83
N GLU A 85 -12.98 0.67 6.08
CA GLU A 85 -14.27 -0.04 6.07
C GLU A 85 -14.62 -0.58 4.68
N ALA A 86 -14.38 0.19 3.61
CA ALA A 86 -14.64 -0.22 2.24
C ALA A 86 -13.86 -1.49 1.83
N TYR A 87 -12.69 -1.71 2.44
CA TYR A 87 -11.81 -2.85 2.21
C TYR A 87 -11.39 -3.56 3.50
N ARG A 88 -12.26 -3.62 4.48
CA ARG A 88 -12.00 -4.26 5.79
C ARG A 88 -11.45 -5.67 5.63
N HIS A 89 -10.31 -5.95 6.29
CA HIS A 89 -9.53 -7.18 6.20
C HIS A 89 -9.02 -7.51 4.78
N ARG A 90 -8.93 -6.51 3.90
CA ARG A 90 -8.50 -6.66 2.50
C ARG A 90 -7.51 -5.56 2.08
N ILE A 91 -6.80 -4.98 3.04
CA ILE A 91 -5.72 -4.02 2.79
C ILE A 91 -4.47 -4.58 3.43
N LEU A 92 -3.44 -4.80 2.62
CA LEU A 92 -2.11 -5.23 3.08
C LEU A 92 -1.14 -4.07 3.02
N ASN A 93 -0.27 -3.98 4.02
CA ASN A 93 0.86 -3.06 4.02
C ASN A 93 2.14 -3.81 4.35
N ILE A 94 3.26 -3.35 3.79
CA ILE A 94 4.60 -3.74 4.22
C ILE A 94 5.24 -2.59 4.98
N HIS A 95 5.59 -2.85 6.24
CA HIS A 95 6.26 -1.90 7.12
C HIS A 95 7.73 -2.29 7.31
N PRO A 96 8.69 -1.36 7.15
CA PRO A 96 10.12 -1.68 7.14
C PRO A 96 10.73 -1.76 8.55
N SER A 97 10.06 -2.46 9.47
CA SER A 97 10.58 -2.87 10.77
C SER A 97 9.87 -4.11 11.29
N LEU A 98 10.36 -4.69 12.36
CA LEU A 98 9.69 -5.78 13.09
C LEU A 98 8.66 -5.18 14.06
N LEU A 99 7.44 -4.95 13.58
CA LEU A 99 6.35 -4.45 14.42
C LEU A 99 6.13 -5.36 15.65
N PRO A 100 5.76 -4.80 16.80
CA PRO A 100 5.36 -3.42 17.07
C PRO A 100 6.50 -2.40 17.24
N SER A 101 7.76 -2.80 17.05
CA SER A 101 8.90 -1.91 17.17
C SER A 101 9.01 -0.97 15.97
N PHE A 102 9.33 0.30 16.23
CA PHE A 102 9.60 1.32 15.19
C PHE A 102 8.47 1.49 14.17
N GLY A 103 7.22 1.59 14.63
CA GLY A 103 6.08 2.02 13.81
C GLY A 103 6.24 3.44 13.30
N GLY A 104 5.48 3.81 12.27
CA GLY A 104 5.45 5.16 11.71
C GLY A 104 6.36 5.40 10.51
N ALA A 105 6.41 6.64 10.03
CA ALA A 105 6.95 6.99 8.71
C ALA A 105 8.48 6.90 8.59
N HIS A 106 9.23 6.76 9.70
CA HIS A 106 10.69 6.86 9.69
C HIS A 106 11.40 5.63 10.27
N ALA A 107 10.80 4.46 10.15
CA ALA A 107 11.28 3.21 10.75
C ALA A 107 12.77 2.94 10.49
N HIS A 108 13.26 3.07 9.26
CA HIS A 108 14.69 2.86 8.95
C HIS A 108 15.61 3.80 9.74
N ARG A 109 15.28 5.08 9.80
CA ARG A 109 16.06 6.07 10.57
C ARG A 109 16.05 5.74 12.06
N ASP A 110 14.88 5.38 12.57
CA ASP A 110 14.68 5.17 14.00
C ASP A 110 15.36 3.86 14.47
N VAL A 111 15.33 2.81 13.64
CA VAL A 111 16.08 1.56 13.82
C VAL A 111 17.60 1.83 13.90
N LEU A 112 18.12 2.60 12.94
CA LEU A 112 19.55 2.94 12.90
C LEU A 112 19.97 3.82 14.08
N ALA A 113 19.16 4.81 14.41
CA ALA A 113 19.42 5.72 15.54
C ALA A 113 19.38 5.00 16.90
N TYR A 114 18.49 4.03 17.06
CA TYR A 114 18.42 3.19 18.26
C TYR A 114 19.60 2.22 18.37
N GLY A 115 20.13 1.76 17.23
CA GLY A 115 21.30 0.86 17.19
C GLY A 115 20.94 -0.60 17.40
N THR A 116 19.76 -1.04 16.98
CA THR A 116 19.38 -2.48 17.00
C THR A 116 20.36 -3.30 16.17
N LYS A 117 20.58 -4.54 16.57
CA LYS A 117 21.45 -5.48 15.83
C LYS A 117 20.67 -6.32 14.83
N VAL A 118 19.36 -6.37 14.97
CA VAL A 118 18.43 -7.09 14.10
C VAL A 118 17.29 -6.15 13.74
N SER A 119 16.91 -6.13 12.47
CA SER A 119 15.72 -5.47 11.97
C SER A 119 15.17 -6.30 10.81
N GLY A 120 14.02 -5.94 10.30
CA GLY A 120 13.38 -6.67 9.22
C GLY A 120 12.20 -5.90 8.64
N CYS A 121 11.22 -6.62 8.13
CA CYS A 121 9.97 -6.04 7.68
C CYS A 121 8.75 -6.82 8.21
N THR A 122 7.61 -6.16 8.21
CA THR A 122 6.34 -6.75 8.63
C THR A 122 5.30 -6.58 7.54
N ILE A 123 4.65 -7.67 7.14
CA ILE A 123 3.42 -7.62 6.34
C ILE A 123 2.25 -7.76 7.31
N HIS A 124 1.32 -6.81 7.26
CA HIS A 124 0.17 -6.77 8.14
C HIS A 124 -1.08 -6.31 7.41
N PHE A 125 -2.23 -6.64 7.95
CA PHE A 125 -3.49 -6.01 7.57
C PHE A 125 -3.54 -4.57 8.09
N VAL A 126 -4.13 -3.69 7.30
CA VAL A 126 -4.34 -2.29 7.71
C VAL A 126 -5.70 -2.16 8.38
N ASP A 127 -5.70 -1.54 9.56
CA ASP A 127 -6.87 -1.10 10.30
C ASP A 127 -6.87 0.43 10.49
N GLU A 128 -7.67 0.95 11.39
CA GLU A 128 -7.77 2.38 11.66
C GLU A 128 -6.56 2.94 12.45
N GLY A 129 -5.71 2.06 13.00
CA GLY A 129 -4.49 2.42 13.72
C GLY A 129 -3.27 2.47 12.80
N MET A 130 -2.30 3.32 13.13
CA MET A 130 -1.04 3.36 12.39
C MET A 130 -0.20 2.13 12.73
N ASP A 131 0.09 1.29 11.71
CA ASP A 131 0.92 0.09 11.81
C ASP A 131 0.47 -0.87 12.94
N HIS A 132 -0.83 -0.92 13.21
CA HIS A 132 -1.42 -1.61 14.36
C HIS A 132 -2.14 -2.91 13.99
N GLY A 133 -2.59 -3.04 12.77
CA GLY A 133 -3.39 -4.19 12.32
C GLY A 133 -2.69 -5.54 12.42
N PRO A 134 -3.43 -6.65 12.33
CA PRO A 134 -2.91 -8.00 12.51
C PRO A 134 -1.72 -8.33 11.63
N ILE A 135 -0.63 -8.82 12.24
CA ILE A 135 0.59 -9.22 11.55
C ILE A 135 0.34 -10.54 10.82
N ILE A 136 0.79 -10.62 9.57
CA ILE A 136 0.70 -11.82 8.72
C ILE A 136 2.05 -12.52 8.66
N LEU A 137 3.13 -11.76 8.40
CA LEU A 137 4.47 -12.30 8.22
C LEU A 137 5.50 -11.26 8.66
N GLN A 138 6.60 -11.74 9.20
CA GLN A 138 7.80 -10.94 9.48
C GLN A 138 9.05 -11.68 8.97
N ASP A 139 9.97 -10.92 8.41
CA ASP A 139 11.24 -11.41 7.87
C ASP A 139 12.36 -10.39 8.12
#